data_2c7d744d59f66ef08ef772eb39de2a96
#
_entry.id   2c7d744d59f66ef08ef772eb39de2a96
#
_cell.length_a   1.000
_cell.length_b   1.000
_cell.length_c   1.000
_cell.angle_alpha   90.00
_cell.angle_beta   90.00
_cell.angle_gamma   90.00
#
_symmetry.space_group_name_H-M   'P 1'
#
loop_
_entity.id
_entity.type
_entity.pdbx_description
1 polymer ?
#
loop_
_entity_poly.entity_id
_entity_poly.type
_entity_poly.pdbx_seq_one_letter_code
_entity_poly.pdbx_strand_id
1 'polypeptide(L)'
;MNHHIILFFLSLFIMTSCSSNIPKLEYVPKGDYSLDTYYYSVNLTQIKDDRALVSLSCKGLNQERVIFHFPKTIPGTYRELDYGEMIARLEARNSQGDSLPVNKIGKNYFEIANAKDLTSIQYWVDDTWDHPKAMTRIWPMGGTNIEDSTNFVINASGWFGFFDGLESVPVQVSLIMPKEMKSFSALPVYDINGDTIKLNARDYHQLIDCPIMICEPDTATFMVANTKVFIESYHANGDKGFADVIKKDIQPSMEAIAIFADSLPVDEYHLILYIRDGKVFMETMQSKDAGLLKKAKTVWDNRSLLGAGALEHGSSSFYVLSDFGDTTFTSMIKRVALHEFMHIFTPL
;
A
#
# COMPACT_ATOMS: atom_id res chain seq x y z
N MET A 1 67.80 -27.67 -22.49
CA MET A 1 66.99 -26.55 -23.00
C MET A 1 65.67 -27.15 -23.41
N ASN A 2 64.71 -27.12 -22.48
CA ASN A 2 63.36 -27.68 -22.67
C ASN A 2 62.38 -26.53 -22.73
N HIS A 3 61.72 -26.32 -23.88
CA HIS A 3 60.64 -25.37 -24.07
C HIS A 3 59.33 -26.05 -23.68
N HIS A 4 58.68 -25.55 -22.60
CA HIS A 4 57.31 -25.91 -22.27
C HIS A 4 56.38 -24.98 -23.03
N ILE A 5 55.60 -25.55 -23.93
CA ILE A 5 54.50 -24.91 -24.64
C ILE A 5 53.27 -24.99 -23.71
N ILE A 6 52.80 -23.86 -23.21
CA ILE A 6 51.54 -23.73 -22.45
C ILE A 6 50.41 -23.51 -23.45
N LEU A 7 49.56 -24.53 -23.65
CA LEU A 7 48.30 -24.39 -24.38
C LEU A 7 47.26 -23.70 -23.49
N PHE A 8 46.85 -22.50 -23.90
CA PHE A 8 45.71 -21.82 -23.31
C PHE A 8 44.42 -22.34 -23.98
N PHE A 9 43.62 -23.10 -23.23
CA PHE A 9 42.25 -23.41 -23.63
C PHE A 9 41.35 -22.22 -23.36
N LEU A 10 40.92 -21.54 -24.42
CA LEU A 10 39.91 -20.47 -24.40
C LEU A 10 38.54 -21.17 -24.45
N SER A 11 37.91 -21.39 -23.28
CA SER A 11 36.54 -21.88 -23.21
C SER A 11 35.57 -20.74 -23.56
N LEU A 12 35.03 -20.82 -24.76
CA LEU A 12 33.97 -19.91 -25.24
C LEU A 12 32.67 -20.28 -24.50
N PHE A 13 32.32 -19.50 -23.45
CA PHE A 13 31.01 -19.58 -22.79
C PHE A 13 29.98 -18.94 -23.76
N ILE A 14 29.22 -19.76 -24.45
CA ILE A 14 28.02 -19.33 -25.19
C ILE A 14 26.94 -19.06 -24.15
N MET A 15 26.78 -17.79 -23.82
CA MET A 15 25.61 -17.30 -23.06
C MET A 15 24.37 -17.44 -23.96
N THR A 16 23.66 -18.55 -23.84
CA THR A 16 22.30 -18.64 -24.36
C THR A 16 21.42 -17.71 -23.52
N SER A 17 21.24 -16.50 -24.02
CA SER A 17 20.20 -15.58 -23.53
C SER A 17 18.85 -16.25 -23.74
N CYS A 18 18.25 -16.81 -22.70
CA CYS A 18 16.82 -17.08 -22.68
C CYS A 18 16.11 -15.73 -22.77
N SER A 19 15.80 -15.28 -23.98
CA SER A 19 14.83 -14.23 -24.17
C SER A 19 13.48 -14.79 -23.72
N SER A 20 13.05 -14.46 -22.51
CA SER A 20 11.66 -14.58 -22.14
C SER A 20 10.87 -13.75 -23.15
N ASN A 21 10.06 -14.39 -23.97
CA ASN A 21 9.05 -13.72 -24.80
C ASN A 21 7.97 -13.15 -23.86
N ILE A 22 8.31 -12.09 -23.15
CA ILE A 22 7.30 -11.21 -22.54
C ILE A 22 6.69 -10.49 -23.73
N PRO A 23 5.38 -10.63 -24.01
CA PRO A 23 4.73 -9.85 -25.04
C PRO A 23 5.08 -8.39 -24.77
N LYS A 24 5.75 -7.72 -25.72
CA LYS A 24 5.92 -6.27 -25.61
C LYS A 24 4.53 -5.70 -25.61
N LEU A 25 4.16 -5.03 -24.52
CA LEU A 25 3.00 -4.15 -24.52
C LEU A 25 3.22 -3.18 -25.68
N GLU A 26 2.40 -3.29 -26.73
CA GLU A 26 2.38 -2.26 -27.76
C GLU A 26 2.00 -0.96 -27.08
N TYR A 27 2.84 0.05 -27.23
CA TYR A 27 2.54 1.40 -26.77
C TYR A 27 1.21 1.84 -27.37
N VAL A 28 0.18 1.95 -26.53
CA VAL A 28 -1.10 2.53 -26.92
C VAL A 28 -0.89 4.05 -26.91
N PRO A 29 -0.95 4.74 -28.07
CA PRO A 29 -0.75 6.19 -28.10
C PRO A 29 -1.74 6.87 -27.16
N LYS A 30 -1.32 7.95 -26.50
CA LYS A 30 -2.23 8.81 -25.72
C LYS A 30 -3.43 9.15 -26.60
N GLY A 31 -4.58 8.52 -26.32
CA GLY A 31 -5.82 8.77 -27.03
C GLY A 31 -6.48 10.05 -26.55
N ASP A 32 -7.47 10.49 -27.30
CA ASP A 32 -8.38 11.54 -26.87
C ASP A 32 -9.35 10.94 -25.83
N TYR A 33 -9.02 11.12 -24.53
CA TYR A 33 -9.82 10.62 -23.43
C TYR A 33 -10.74 11.73 -22.91
N SER A 34 -11.99 11.42 -22.65
CA SER A 34 -12.91 12.29 -21.93
C SER A 34 -13.19 11.78 -20.49
N LEU A 35 -12.40 10.81 -19.99
CA LEU A 35 -12.43 10.44 -18.59
C LEU A 35 -11.94 11.61 -17.75
N ASP A 36 -12.79 12.16 -16.92
CA ASP A 36 -12.54 13.32 -16.10
C ASP A 36 -12.18 12.98 -14.64
N THR A 37 -12.62 11.83 -14.15
CA THR A 37 -12.38 11.38 -12.78
C THR A 37 -12.54 9.86 -12.68
N TYR A 38 -11.64 9.20 -11.91
CA TYR A 38 -11.85 7.84 -11.43
C TYR A 38 -12.75 7.85 -10.20
N TYR A 39 -13.86 7.12 -10.23
CA TYR A 39 -14.75 6.98 -9.07
C TYR A 39 -14.67 5.56 -8.51
N TYR A 40 -13.83 5.37 -7.50
CA TYR A 40 -13.72 4.11 -6.77
C TYR A 40 -14.71 4.02 -5.62
N SER A 41 -15.23 2.82 -5.38
CA SER A 41 -16.07 2.49 -4.23
C SER A 41 -15.67 1.15 -3.65
N VAL A 42 -15.54 1.10 -2.32
CA VAL A 42 -15.26 -0.10 -1.56
C VAL A 42 -16.21 -0.17 -0.37
N ASN A 43 -16.87 -1.31 -0.19
CA ASN A 43 -17.70 -1.57 0.98
C ASN A 43 -16.96 -2.52 1.93
N LEU A 44 -16.34 -1.98 2.97
CA LEU A 44 -15.57 -2.73 3.97
C LEU A 44 -16.44 -3.48 4.99
N THR A 45 -17.78 -3.33 4.93
CA THR A 45 -18.72 -4.15 5.71
C THR A 45 -19.10 -5.45 4.99
N GLN A 46 -18.54 -5.70 3.79
CA GLN A 46 -18.87 -6.85 2.95
C GLN A 46 -17.60 -7.61 2.52
N ILE A 47 -16.77 -7.93 3.49
CA ILE A 47 -15.58 -8.75 3.26
C ILE A 47 -15.99 -10.20 2.99
N LYS A 48 -15.32 -10.83 2.05
CA LYS A 48 -15.58 -12.23 1.70
C LYS A 48 -14.30 -12.99 1.39
N ASP A 49 -14.09 -14.12 2.04
CA ASP A 49 -12.93 -14.98 1.83
C ASP A 49 -11.62 -14.17 1.94
N ASP A 50 -11.53 -13.28 2.94
CA ASP A 50 -10.38 -12.40 3.19
C ASP A 50 -10.07 -11.44 2.03
N ARG A 51 -11.13 -10.96 1.36
CA ARG A 51 -11.08 -10.09 0.18
C ARG A 51 -12.06 -8.95 0.28
N ALA A 52 -11.66 -7.81 -0.25
CA ALA A 52 -12.53 -6.67 -0.47
C ALA A 52 -12.91 -6.54 -1.95
N LEU A 53 -14.18 -6.22 -2.20
CA LEU A 53 -14.66 -5.90 -3.55
C LEU A 53 -14.42 -4.42 -3.84
N VAL A 54 -13.65 -4.14 -4.87
CA VAL A 54 -13.45 -2.79 -5.41
C VAL A 54 -14.29 -2.61 -6.67
N SER A 55 -15.01 -1.51 -6.73
CA SER A 55 -15.76 -1.09 -7.92
C SER A 55 -15.21 0.24 -8.42
N LEU A 56 -14.92 0.32 -9.71
CA LEU A 56 -14.57 1.54 -10.43
C LEU A 56 -15.71 1.90 -11.38
N SER A 57 -16.22 3.12 -11.28
CA SER A 57 -17.07 3.73 -12.32
C SER A 57 -16.18 4.63 -13.18
N CYS A 58 -16.18 4.39 -14.48
CA CYS A 58 -15.38 5.12 -15.46
C CYS A 58 -16.14 5.22 -16.78
N LYS A 59 -16.08 6.38 -17.43
CA LYS A 59 -16.69 6.65 -18.73
C LYS A 59 -15.78 7.55 -19.55
N GLY A 60 -15.94 7.53 -20.86
CA GLY A 60 -15.22 8.47 -21.74
C GLY A 60 -13.88 7.93 -22.24
N LEU A 61 -13.72 6.61 -22.32
CA LEU A 61 -12.60 5.99 -23.00
C LEU A 61 -12.96 5.90 -24.49
N ASN A 62 -12.18 6.57 -25.36
CA ASN A 62 -12.48 6.68 -26.80
C ASN A 62 -11.77 5.62 -27.63
N GLN A 63 -11.07 4.68 -26.99
CA GLN A 63 -10.29 3.64 -27.66
C GLN A 63 -11.03 2.30 -27.71
N GLU A 64 -10.75 1.48 -28.73
CA GLU A 64 -11.26 0.11 -28.81
C GLU A 64 -10.64 -0.82 -27.77
N ARG A 65 -9.37 -0.53 -27.37
CA ARG A 65 -8.64 -1.30 -26.37
C ARG A 65 -7.92 -0.36 -25.44
N VAL A 66 -7.92 -0.69 -24.15
CA VAL A 66 -7.20 0.01 -23.10
C VAL A 66 -6.48 -0.99 -22.22
N ILE A 67 -5.39 -0.55 -21.58
CA ILE A 67 -4.71 -1.31 -20.55
C ILE A 67 -5.07 -0.71 -19.20
N PHE A 68 -5.70 -1.52 -18.35
CA PHE A 68 -5.90 -1.23 -16.94
C PHE A 68 -4.85 -1.99 -16.14
N HIS A 69 -4.14 -1.34 -15.23
CA HIS A 69 -3.03 -2.01 -14.56
C HIS A 69 -2.80 -1.53 -13.13
N PHE A 70 -1.99 -2.32 -12.42
CA PHE A 70 -1.52 -2.07 -11.06
C PHE A 70 -0.02 -1.88 -11.07
N PRO A 71 0.55 -1.09 -10.13
CA PRO A 71 1.99 -0.91 -10.02
C PRO A 71 2.73 -2.23 -9.84
N LYS A 72 3.89 -2.32 -10.48
CA LYS A 72 4.85 -3.40 -10.24
C LYS A 72 5.73 -3.11 -9.03
N THR A 73 6.07 -1.85 -8.84
CA THR A 73 6.92 -1.33 -7.77
C THR A 73 6.33 -0.03 -7.24
N ILE A 74 6.65 0.30 -6.00
CA ILE A 74 6.37 1.63 -5.43
C ILE A 74 7.67 2.19 -4.85
N PRO A 75 7.82 3.52 -4.76
CA PRO A 75 8.96 4.15 -4.10
C PRO A 75 9.20 3.60 -2.69
N GLY A 76 10.41 3.64 -2.18
CA GLY A 76 10.77 3.21 -0.83
C GLY A 76 10.88 1.69 -0.62
N THR A 77 10.36 0.83 -1.51
CA THR A 77 10.36 -0.63 -1.29
C THR A 77 11.54 -1.37 -1.90
N TYR A 78 12.24 -0.78 -2.89
CA TYR A 78 13.43 -1.32 -3.57
C TYR A 78 13.27 -2.75 -4.14
N ARG A 79 12.03 -3.16 -4.48
CA ARG A 79 11.74 -4.49 -5.00
C ARG A 79 10.48 -4.52 -5.86
N GLU A 80 10.33 -5.60 -6.63
CA GLU A 80 9.12 -5.87 -7.39
C GLU A 80 8.05 -6.46 -6.47
N LEU A 81 6.91 -5.81 -6.36
CA LEU A 81 5.79 -6.19 -5.52
C LEU A 81 4.70 -6.90 -6.32
N ASP A 82 4.54 -6.52 -7.62
CA ASP A 82 3.57 -7.13 -8.55
C ASP A 82 2.14 -7.18 -7.98
N TYR A 83 1.60 -6.04 -7.60
CA TYR A 83 0.28 -5.94 -6.94
C TYR A 83 -0.87 -6.56 -7.75
N GLY A 84 -0.79 -6.55 -9.08
CA GLY A 84 -1.81 -7.17 -9.93
C GLY A 84 -1.94 -8.69 -9.76
N GLU A 85 -0.97 -9.38 -9.12
CA GLU A 85 -1.12 -10.79 -8.76
C GLU A 85 -2.11 -11.01 -7.61
N MET A 86 -2.37 -9.96 -6.80
CA MET A 86 -3.31 -9.98 -5.68
C MET A 86 -4.73 -9.58 -6.11
N ILE A 87 -4.94 -9.37 -7.41
CA ILE A 87 -6.23 -9.02 -7.99
C ILE A 87 -6.90 -10.26 -8.56
N ALA A 88 -8.08 -10.56 -8.05
CA ALA A 88 -8.89 -11.69 -8.48
C ALA A 88 -10.19 -11.23 -9.17
N ARG A 89 -10.64 -12.03 -10.16
CA ARG A 89 -11.94 -11.89 -10.81
C ARG A 89 -12.24 -10.47 -11.34
N LEU A 90 -11.28 -9.88 -12.06
CA LEU A 90 -11.51 -8.59 -12.69
C LEU A 90 -12.50 -8.74 -13.84
N GLU A 91 -13.60 -7.99 -13.75
CA GLU A 91 -14.70 -7.93 -14.73
C GLU A 91 -14.89 -6.49 -15.18
N ALA A 92 -15.05 -6.29 -16.48
CA ALA A 92 -15.38 -5.02 -17.12
C ALA A 92 -16.78 -5.09 -17.71
N ARG A 93 -17.58 -4.02 -17.59
CA ARG A 93 -18.98 -3.99 -18.03
C ARG A 93 -19.34 -2.72 -18.76
N ASN A 94 -20.28 -2.85 -19.70
CA ASN A 94 -20.90 -1.72 -20.39
C ASN A 94 -22.10 -1.15 -19.60
N SER A 95 -22.77 -0.14 -20.15
CA SER A 95 -23.92 0.52 -19.51
C SER A 95 -25.17 -0.36 -19.41
N GLN A 96 -25.26 -1.45 -20.17
CA GLN A 96 -26.34 -2.45 -20.11
C GLN A 96 -26.03 -3.54 -19.06
N GLY A 97 -24.83 -3.54 -18.49
CA GLY A 97 -24.37 -4.57 -17.57
C GLY A 97 -23.73 -5.79 -18.24
N ASP A 98 -23.59 -5.78 -19.57
CA ASP A 98 -22.93 -6.87 -20.29
C ASP A 98 -21.44 -6.86 -20.05
N SER A 99 -20.84 -8.05 -19.97
CA SER A 99 -19.41 -8.21 -19.77
C SER A 99 -18.62 -7.87 -21.04
N LEU A 100 -17.57 -7.08 -20.88
CA LEU A 100 -16.59 -6.80 -21.92
C LEU A 100 -15.42 -7.79 -21.83
N PRO A 101 -14.76 -8.15 -22.96
CA PRO A 101 -13.61 -9.05 -22.93
C PRO A 101 -12.44 -8.46 -22.15
N VAL A 102 -11.93 -9.21 -21.18
CA VAL A 102 -10.74 -8.87 -20.39
C VAL A 102 -9.69 -9.96 -20.56
N ASN A 103 -8.47 -9.57 -20.88
CA ASN A 103 -7.34 -10.46 -21.02
C ASN A 103 -6.20 -10.03 -20.06
N LYS A 104 -5.83 -10.89 -19.12
CA LYS A 104 -4.71 -10.60 -18.21
C LYS A 104 -3.38 -10.85 -18.92
N ILE A 105 -2.55 -9.81 -19.03
CA ILE A 105 -1.23 -9.85 -19.66
C ILE A 105 -0.16 -9.80 -18.55
N GLY A 106 0.51 -10.92 -18.35
CA GLY A 106 1.51 -11.04 -17.27
C GLY A 106 0.88 -10.90 -15.89
N LYS A 107 1.55 -10.17 -14.99
CA LYS A 107 1.16 -10.08 -13.57
C LYS A 107 0.23 -8.91 -13.27
N ASN A 108 0.50 -7.76 -13.90
CA ASN A 108 -0.04 -6.46 -13.46
C ASN A 108 -0.99 -5.81 -14.45
N TYR A 109 -1.15 -6.33 -15.67
CA TYR A 109 -1.85 -5.67 -16.75
C TYR A 109 -3.10 -6.43 -17.19
N PHE A 110 -4.17 -5.70 -17.48
CA PHE A 110 -5.45 -6.22 -17.94
C PHE A 110 -5.88 -5.44 -19.20
N GLU A 111 -5.81 -6.09 -20.35
CA GLU A 111 -6.33 -5.53 -21.61
C GLU A 111 -7.84 -5.65 -21.63
N ILE A 112 -8.53 -4.56 -21.86
CA ILE A 112 -9.99 -4.51 -21.99
C ILE A 112 -10.33 -4.13 -23.44
N ALA A 113 -11.06 -4.98 -24.13
CA ALA A 113 -11.54 -4.72 -25.48
C ALA A 113 -12.95 -4.09 -25.46
N ASN A 114 -13.34 -3.44 -26.56
CA ASN A 114 -14.57 -2.65 -26.69
C ASN A 114 -14.65 -1.54 -25.61
N ALA A 115 -13.51 -0.94 -25.28
CA ALA A 115 -13.39 -0.03 -24.14
C ALA A 115 -14.16 1.29 -24.33
N LYS A 116 -14.61 1.64 -25.53
CA LYS A 116 -15.53 2.76 -25.75
C LYS A 116 -16.87 2.59 -25.01
N ASP A 117 -17.28 1.35 -24.82
CA ASP A 117 -18.54 0.99 -24.14
C ASP A 117 -18.34 0.78 -22.63
N LEU A 118 -17.10 0.82 -22.14
CA LEU A 118 -16.77 0.57 -20.74
C LEU A 118 -17.40 1.63 -19.83
N THR A 119 -18.08 1.17 -18.79
CA THR A 119 -18.68 2.03 -17.76
C THR A 119 -18.27 1.65 -16.34
N SER A 120 -17.87 0.39 -16.13
CA SER A 120 -17.43 -0.05 -14.81
C SER A 120 -16.46 -1.22 -14.87
N ILE A 121 -15.59 -1.27 -13.85
CA ILE A 121 -14.72 -2.42 -13.57
C ILE A 121 -14.99 -2.86 -12.12
N GLN A 122 -15.03 -4.16 -11.87
CA GLN A 122 -15.09 -4.74 -10.54
C GLN A 122 -14.03 -5.82 -10.38
N TYR A 123 -13.40 -5.89 -9.21
CA TYR A 123 -12.42 -6.91 -8.88
C TYR A 123 -12.30 -7.10 -7.38
N TRP A 124 -11.75 -8.25 -6.99
CA TRP A 124 -11.45 -8.56 -5.60
C TRP A 124 -9.98 -8.32 -5.31
N VAL A 125 -9.70 -7.70 -4.17
CA VAL A 125 -8.35 -7.47 -3.64
C VAL A 125 -8.10 -8.45 -2.51
N ASP A 126 -7.02 -9.25 -2.62
CA ASP A 126 -6.57 -10.18 -1.57
C ASP A 126 -5.86 -9.42 -0.44
N ASP A 127 -6.01 -9.90 0.80
CA ASP A 127 -5.09 -9.56 1.89
C ASP A 127 -3.66 -9.97 1.49
N THR A 128 -2.68 -9.12 1.78
CA THR A 128 -1.28 -9.43 1.46
C THR A 128 -0.45 -9.76 2.70
N TRP A 129 -0.98 -9.49 3.89
CA TRP A 129 -0.21 -9.70 5.12
C TRP A 129 -0.14 -11.16 5.52
N ASP A 130 -1.15 -11.95 5.19
CA ASP A 130 -1.20 -13.38 5.48
C ASP A 130 -1.37 -14.28 4.25
N HIS A 131 -1.52 -13.69 3.05
CA HIS A 131 -1.59 -14.46 1.81
C HIS A 131 -0.25 -15.13 1.48
N PRO A 132 -0.18 -16.48 1.31
CA PRO A 132 1.07 -17.22 1.19
C PRO A 132 2.03 -16.77 0.09
N LYS A 133 1.52 -16.22 -1.02
CA LYS A 133 2.35 -15.71 -2.12
C LYS A 133 2.83 -14.28 -1.88
N ALA A 134 2.04 -13.47 -1.19
CA ALA A 134 2.34 -12.06 -0.94
C ALA A 134 3.36 -11.89 0.19
N MET A 135 3.22 -12.63 1.28
CA MET A 135 4.05 -12.56 2.49
C MET A 135 5.56 -12.57 2.25
N THR A 136 6.02 -13.24 1.21
CA THR A 136 7.46 -13.32 0.89
C THR A 136 7.95 -12.17 0.04
N ARG A 137 7.05 -11.34 -0.50
CA ARG A 137 7.36 -10.32 -1.50
C ARG A 137 6.92 -8.93 -1.07
N ILE A 138 5.71 -8.79 -0.53
CA ILE A 138 5.12 -7.51 -0.15
C ILE A 138 5.33 -7.33 1.36
N TRP A 139 6.08 -6.29 1.71
CA TRP A 139 6.25 -5.93 3.11
C TRP A 139 4.95 -5.33 3.67
N PRO A 140 4.66 -5.53 4.95
CA PRO A 140 3.43 -5.01 5.54
C PRO A 140 3.21 -3.51 5.31
N MET A 141 4.27 -2.68 5.36
CA MET A 141 4.16 -1.24 5.14
C MET A 141 3.70 -0.86 3.73
N GLY A 142 4.00 -1.69 2.73
CA GLY A 142 3.53 -1.52 1.35
C GLY A 142 2.36 -2.43 0.99
N GLY A 143 1.81 -3.16 1.96
CA GLY A 143 0.78 -4.19 1.74
C GLY A 143 -0.63 -3.77 2.11
N THR A 144 -1.51 -4.74 1.99
CA THR A 144 -2.93 -4.68 2.34
C THR A 144 -3.17 -5.55 3.56
N ASN A 145 -3.93 -5.04 4.53
CA ASN A 145 -4.47 -5.79 5.66
C ASN A 145 -5.99 -5.74 5.63
N ILE A 146 -6.66 -6.88 5.78
CA ILE A 146 -8.13 -6.99 5.80
C ILE A 146 -8.53 -7.78 7.05
N GLU A 147 -8.56 -7.13 8.19
CA GLU A 147 -9.07 -7.72 9.43
C GLU A 147 -10.52 -7.27 9.64
N ASP A 148 -11.45 -8.08 9.15
CA ASP A 148 -12.88 -7.74 9.14
C ASP A 148 -13.32 -7.22 10.51
N SER A 149 -14.00 -6.08 10.51
CA SER A 149 -14.56 -5.40 11.68
C SER A 149 -13.54 -4.91 12.73
N THR A 150 -12.22 -4.97 12.44
CA THR A 150 -11.18 -4.52 13.38
C THR A 150 -10.18 -3.55 12.78
N ASN A 151 -9.61 -3.86 11.62
CA ASN A 151 -8.62 -3.01 10.97
C ASN A 151 -8.55 -3.26 9.47
N PHE A 152 -8.38 -2.19 8.71
CA PHE A 152 -8.05 -2.26 7.29
C PHE A 152 -6.87 -1.35 7.01
N VAL A 153 -5.88 -1.86 6.29
CA VAL A 153 -4.78 -1.08 5.72
C VAL A 153 -4.89 -1.12 4.21
N ILE A 154 -5.13 0.05 3.63
CA ILE A 154 -5.26 0.25 2.20
C ILE A 154 -3.98 0.95 1.71
N ASN A 155 -3.02 0.16 1.23
CA ASN A 155 -1.99 0.71 0.37
C ASN A 155 -2.57 0.83 -1.04
N ALA A 156 -2.79 2.06 -1.49
CA ALA A 156 -3.58 2.34 -2.69
C ALA A 156 -3.05 1.65 -3.95
N SER A 157 -1.74 1.42 -4.05
CA SER A 157 -1.12 0.68 -5.15
C SER A 157 -1.60 -0.76 -5.29
N GLY A 158 -2.02 -1.39 -4.20
CA GLY A 158 -2.57 -2.74 -4.19
C GLY A 158 -4.10 -2.79 -4.36
N TRP A 159 -4.78 -1.64 -4.23
CA TRP A 159 -6.24 -1.57 -4.26
C TRP A 159 -6.80 -0.93 -5.52
N PHE A 160 -6.14 0.10 -6.04
CA PHE A 160 -6.67 0.92 -7.12
C PHE A 160 -5.75 0.86 -8.32
N GLY A 161 -6.24 0.31 -9.43
CA GLY A 161 -5.53 0.32 -10.70
C GLY A 161 -5.77 1.63 -11.44
N PHE A 162 -5.19 1.77 -12.62
CA PHE A 162 -5.38 2.92 -13.49
C PHE A 162 -5.20 2.53 -14.97
N PHE A 163 -5.70 3.37 -15.87
CA PHE A 163 -5.48 3.17 -17.30
C PHE A 163 -4.16 3.79 -17.73
N ASP A 164 -3.44 3.08 -18.57
CA ASP A 164 -2.17 3.53 -19.12
C ASP A 164 -2.30 4.92 -19.79
N GLY A 165 -1.45 5.87 -19.37
CA GLY A 165 -1.47 7.26 -19.83
C GLY A 165 -2.55 8.15 -19.19
N LEU A 166 -3.29 7.68 -18.19
CA LEU A 166 -4.31 8.45 -17.45
C LEU A 166 -3.98 8.62 -15.96
N GLU A 167 -2.69 8.61 -15.60
CA GLU A 167 -2.21 8.78 -14.23
C GLU A 167 -2.52 10.16 -13.64
N SER A 168 -2.66 11.16 -14.50
CA SER A 168 -2.95 12.56 -14.12
C SER A 168 -4.43 12.87 -13.93
N VAL A 169 -5.31 11.89 -14.16
CA VAL A 169 -6.76 12.06 -13.95
C VAL A 169 -7.07 12.05 -12.44
N PRO A 170 -7.90 12.99 -11.94
CA PRO A 170 -8.34 13.00 -10.55
C PRO A 170 -8.99 11.69 -10.11
N VAL A 171 -8.83 11.37 -8.82
CA VAL A 171 -9.39 10.15 -8.24
C VAL A 171 -10.26 10.50 -7.03
N GLN A 172 -11.45 9.94 -6.98
CA GLN A 172 -12.32 9.94 -5.81
C GLN A 172 -12.48 8.51 -5.31
N VAL A 173 -12.25 8.31 -4.01
CA VAL A 173 -12.43 7.02 -3.33
C VAL A 173 -13.54 7.14 -2.31
N SER A 174 -14.59 6.34 -2.46
CA SER A 174 -15.70 6.20 -1.51
C SER A 174 -15.53 4.92 -0.70
N LEU A 175 -15.41 5.03 0.62
CA LEU A 175 -15.26 3.91 1.53
C LEU A 175 -16.47 3.83 2.46
N ILE A 176 -17.19 2.70 2.44
CA ILE A 176 -18.23 2.39 3.42
C ILE A 176 -17.54 1.59 4.53
N MET A 177 -17.49 2.16 5.73
CA MET A 177 -16.72 1.62 6.85
C MET A 177 -17.63 0.86 7.83
N PRO A 178 -17.11 -0.12 8.58
CA PRO A 178 -17.79 -0.65 9.75
C PRO A 178 -18.10 0.45 10.75
N LYS A 179 -19.19 0.28 11.48
CA LYS A 179 -19.62 1.22 12.50
C LYS A 179 -18.52 1.42 13.57
N GLU A 180 -18.38 2.65 14.08
CA GLU A 180 -17.39 3.07 15.07
C GLU A 180 -15.95 3.19 14.56
N MET A 181 -15.66 2.74 13.33
CA MET A 181 -14.35 2.95 12.72
C MET A 181 -14.20 4.35 12.12
N LYS A 182 -12.94 4.78 12.00
CA LYS A 182 -12.54 6.04 11.35
C LYS A 182 -11.47 5.75 10.31
N SER A 183 -11.43 6.60 9.29
CA SER A 183 -10.39 6.59 8.27
C SER A 183 -9.29 7.58 8.61
N PHE A 184 -8.05 7.13 8.54
CA PHE A 184 -6.83 7.91 8.73
C PHE A 184 -6.01 7.93 7.45
N SER A 185 -5.73 9.10 6.94
CA SER A 185 -4.96 9.30 5.70
C SER A 185 -4.64 10.78 5.52
N ALA A 186 -3.57 11.08 4.79
CA ALA A 186 -3.27 12.43 4.32
C ALA A 186 -4.11 12.87 3.09
N LEU A 187 -4.97 12.00 2.55
CA LEU A 187 -5.88 12.38 1.47
C LEU A 187 -6.95 13.36 1.97
N PRO A 188 -7.22 14.45 1.22
CA PRO A 188 -8.31 15.36 1.54
C PRO A 188 -9.66 14.67 1.63
N VAL A 189 -10.37 14.91 2.72
CA VAL A 189 -11.77 14.47 2.90
C VAL A 189 -12.68 15.41 2.12
N TYR A 190 -13.43 14.86 1.16
CA TYR A 190 -14.40 15.61 0.36
C TYR A 190 -15.80 15.61 0.99
N ASP A 191 -16.23 14.46 1.54
CA ASP A 191 -17.57 14.30 2.09
C ASP A 191 -17.58 13.17 3.14
N ILE A 192 -18.43 13.34 4.16
CA ILE A 192 -18.72 12.27 5.13
C ILE A 192 -20.25 12.19 5.28
N ASN A 193 -20.80 11.01 5.01
CA ASN A 193 -22.24 10.75 5.15
C ASN A 193 -22.46 9.41 5.88
N GLY A 194 -22.79 9.46 7.16
CA GLY A 194 -22.92 8.29 8.02
C GLY A 194 -21.59 7.53 8.09
N ASP A 195 -21.62 6.26 7.73
CA ASP A 195 -20.45 5.37 7.72
C ASP A 195 -19.65 5.43 6.40
N THR A 196 -20.00 6.37 5.51
CA THR A 196 -19.32 6.55 4.23
C THR A 196 -18.44 7.79 4.27
N ILE A 197 -17.17 7.62 3.91
CA ILE A 197 -16.21 8.71 3.67
C ILE A 197 -15.83 8.76 2.19
N LYS A 198 -15.70 9.96 1.65
CA LYS A 198 -15.15 10.21 0.30
C LYS A 198 -13.86 10.98 0.42
N LEU A 199 -12.82 10.40 -0.15
CA LEU A 199 -11.47 10.97 -0.22
C LEU A 199 -11.17 11.36 -1.65
N ASN A 200 -10.46 12.46 -1.84
CA ASN A 200 -10.05 12.94 -3.17
C ASN A 200 -8.53 12.92 -3.29
N ALA A 201 -8.04 12.51 -4.45
CA ALA A 201 -6.68 12.73 -4.89
C ALA A 201 -6.70 13.53 -6.20
N ARG A 202 -5.76 14.48 -6.36
CA ARG A 202 -5.63 15.26 -7.59
C ARG A 202 -5.25 14.41 -8.80
N ASP A 203 -4.56 13.28 -8.55
CA ASP A 203 -4.06 12.34 -9.53
C ASP A 203 -3.74 10.98 -8.88
N TYR A 204 -3.37 10.00 -9.70
CA TYR A 204 -3.01 8.66 -9.21
C TYR A 204 -1.73 8.67 -8.35
N HIS A 205 -0.77 9.58 -8.61
CA HIS A 205 0.46 9.66 -7.83
C HIS A 205 0.17 10.09 -6.38
N GLN A 206 -0.68 11.11 -6.18
CA GLN A 206 -1.11 11.49 -4.84
C GLN A 206 -1.89 10.36 -4.16
N LEU A 207 -2.72 9.62 -4.90
CA LEU A 207 -3.48 8.51 -4.32
C LEU A 207 -2.56 7.45 -3.71
N ILE A 208 -1.53 7.02 -4.45
CA ILE A 208 -0.61 5.97 -3.99
C ILE A 208 0.39 6.46 -2.93
N ASP A 209 0.58 7.78 -2.83
CA ASP A 209 1.43 8.43 -1.84
C ASP A 209 0.70 8.70 -0.50
N CYS A 210 -0.55 8.26 -0.37
CA CYS A 210 -1.35 8.47 0.84
C CYS A 210 -1.99 7.14 1.26
N PRO A 211 -1.33 6.34 2.11
CA PRO A 211 -1.94 5.15 2.68
C PRO A 211 -3.16 5.50 3.51
N ILE A 212 -4.11 4.57 3.60
CA ILE A 212 -5.33 4.74 4.38
C ILE A 212 -5.40 3.60 5.40
N MET A 213 -5.56 3.94 6.67
CA MET A 213 -5.89 2.97 7.73
C MET A 213 -7.29 3.22 8.24
N ILE A 214 -8.07 2.15 8.44
CA ILE A 214 -9.42 2.24 8.96
C ILE A 214 -9.51 1.35 10.18
N CYS A 215 -9.79 1.94 11.34
CA CYS A 215 -9.87 1.23 12.62
C CYS A 215 -10.65 2.06 13.65
N GLU A 216 -10.81 1.52 14.84
CA GLU A 216 -11.27 2.29 16.00
C GLU A 216 -10.20 3.33 16.39
N PRO A 217 -10.57 4.61 16.60
CA PRO A 217 -9.60 5.67 16.76
C PRO A 217 -8.78 5.62 18.07
N ASP A 218 -7.47 5.81 17.95
CA ASP A 218 -6.55 6.20 19.02
C ASP A 218 -5.64 7.30 18.44
N THR A 219 -5.93 8.57 18.74
CA THR A 219 -5.35 9.70 18.03
C THR A 219 -4.84 10.79 18.95
N ALA A 220 -3.77 11.46 18.51
CA ALA A 220 -3.30 12.70 19.12
C ALA A 220 -2.89 13.71 18.04
N THR A 221 -2.94 14.99 18.36
CA THR A 221 -2.50 16.05 17.46
C THR A 221 -1.66 17.10 18.17
N PHE A 222 -0.77 17.74 17.43
CA PHE A 222 0.00 18.90 17.91
C PHE A 222 0.49 19.76 16.74
N MET A 223 0.96 20.95 17.05
CA MET A 223 1.56 21.84 16.05
C MET A 223 3.07 21.80 16.15
N VAL A 224 3.75 21.81 15.01
CA VAL A 224 5.18 22.03 14.88
C VAL A 224 5.38 23.11 13.85
N ALA A 225 5.81 24.31 14.28
CA ALA A 225 5.83 25.51 13.44
C ALA A 225 4.46 25.72 12.74
N ASN A 226 4.42 25.73 11.41
CA ASN A 226 3.21 25.87 10.62
C ASN A 226 2.49 24.54 10.30
N THR A 227 3.08 23.40 10.66
CA THR A 227 2.59 22.06 10.31
C THR A 227 1.74 21.48 11.44
N LYS A 228 0.55 21.03 11.13
CA LYS A 228 -0.28 20.23 12.04
C LYS A 228 0.10 18.76 11.90
N VAL A 229 0.54 18.15 13.00
CA VAL A 229 0.93 16.75 13.04
C VAL A 229 -0.21 15.93 13.64
N PHE A 230 -0.57 14.86 12.96
CA PHE A 230 -1.53 13.86 13.42
C PHE A 230 -0.78 12.58 13.77
N ILE A 231 -1.13 11.99 14.89
CA ILE A 231 -0.74 10.63 15.26
C ILE A 231 -1.99 9.80 15.30
N GLU A 232 -2.01 8.75 14.53
CA GLU A 232 -3.15 7.88 14.30
C GLU A 232 -2.69 6.44 14.50
N SER A 233 -3.03 5.85 15.63
CA SER A 233 -2.54 4.54 16.02
C SER A 233 -3.64 3.50 16.17
N TYR A 234 -3.29 2.27 15.83
CA TYR A 234 -4.06 1.06 16.11
C TYR A 234 -3.15 0.05 16.78
N HIS A 235 -3.58 -0.53 17.88
CA HIS A 235 -2.86 -1.61 18.56
C HIS A 235 -3.67 -2.91 18.49
N ALA A 236 -3.05 -3.97 17.97
CA ALA A 236 -3.74 -5.23 17.68
C ALA A 236 -4.29 -5.96 18.93
N ASN A 237 -3.82 -5.62 20.14
CA ASN A 237 -4.39 -6.15 21.38
C ASN A 237 -5.55 -5.30 21.95
N GLY A 238 -5.94 -4.21 21.26
CA GLY A 238 -7.00 -3.29 21.67
C GLY A 238 -6.58 -2.22 22.69
N ASP A 239 -5.30 -2.13 23.07
CA ASP A 239 -4.80 -1.09 23.97
C ASP A 239 -4.96 0.31 23.34
N LYS A 240 -5.23 1.32 24.15
CA LYS A 240 -5.41 2.72 23.77
C LYS A 240 -4.43 3.63 24.50
N GLY A 241 -4.30 4.86 24.00
CA GLY A 241 -3.45 5.89 24.58
C GLY A 241 -2.02 5.89 24.04
N PHE A 242 -1.71 5.06 23.06
CA PHE A 242 -0.39 5.04 22.40
C PHE A 242 -0.11 6.35 21.66
N ALA A 243 -1.13 6.94 21.01
CA ALA A 243 -0.98 8.20 20.30
C ALA A 243 -0.47 9.33 21.21
N ASP A 244 -0.98 9.44 22.44
CA ASP A 244 -0.52 10.44 23.40
C ASP A 244 0.90 10.16 23.92
N VAL A 245 1.27 8.89 24.12
CA VAL A 245 2.62 8.49 24.51
C VAL A 245 3.61 8.85 23.39
N ILE A 246 3.31 8.51 22.17
CA ILE A 246 4.13 8.81 21.00
C ILE A 246 4.29 10.32 20.84
N LYS A 247 3.20 11.10 20.93
CA LYS A 247 3.22 12.56 20.88
C LYS A 247 4.21 13.13 21.88
N LYS A 248 4.12 12.73 23.14
CA LYS A 248 5.02 13.21 24.22
C LYS A 248 6.48 12.97 23.88
N ASP A 249 6.78 11.84 23.27
CA ASP A 249 8.16 11.43 22.99
C ASP A 249 8.75 12.11 21.73
N ILE A 250 7.92 12.32 20.67
CA ILE A 250 8.44 12.82 19.38
C ILE A 250 8.33 14.35 19.23
N GLN A 251 7.33 14.99 19.81
CA GLN A 251 7.05 16.42 19.63
C GLN A 251 8.28 17.31 19.88
N PRO A 252 9.04 17.18 21.00
CA PRO A 252 10.21 18.04 21.23
C PRO A 252 11.29 17.91 20.15
N SER A 253 11.41 16.72 19.57
CA SER A 253 12.41 16.47 18.51
C SER A 253 11.95 17.03 17.16
N MET A 254 10.67 16.94 16.85
CA MET A 254 10.09 17.55 15.63
C MET A 254 10.16 19.09 15.71
N GLU A 255 9.92 19.67 16.87
CA GLU A 255 10.10 21.11 17.10
C GLU A 255 11.56 21.53 16.87
N ALA A 256 12.53 20.74 17.34
CA ALA A 256 13.96 21.01 17.10
C ALA A 256 14.31 20.92 15.59
N ILE A 257 13.73 19.97 14.86
CA ILE A 257 13.89 19.85 13.39
C ILE A 257 13.33 21.10 12.70
N ALA A 258 12.14 21.55 13.10
CA ALA A 258 11.52 22.74 12.50
C ALA A 258 12.35 24.02 12.75
N ILE A 259 12.93 24.18 13.94
CA ILE A 259 13.86 25.28 14.24
C ILE A 259 15.11 25.21 13.36
N PHE A 260 15.66 24.03 13.16
CA PHE A 260 16.84 23.83 12.31
C PHE A 260 16.57 24.12 10.84
N ALA A 261 15.38 23.74 10.35
CA ALA A 261 14.99 23.87 8.95
C ALA A 261 14.40 25.26 8.59
N ASP A 262 14.13 26.11 9.60
CA ASP A 262 13.46 27.43 9.49
C ASP A 262 11.98 27.36 9.08
N SER A 263 11.58 26.35 8.30
CA SER A 263 10.19 26.10 7.93
C SER A 263 9.99 24.63 7.55
N LEU A 264 8.74 24.16 7.61
CA LEU A 264 8.35 22.84 7.13
C LEU A 264 7.59 22.95 5.82
N PRO A 265 7.85 22.10 4.81
CA PRO A 265 7.28 22.23 3.47
C PRO A 265 5.84 21.70 3.35
N VAL A 266 5.24 21.24 4.45
CA VAL A 266 3.88 20.67 4.48
C VAL A 266 3.03 21.35 5.55
N ASP A 267 1.72 21.52 5.28
CA ASP A 267 0.77 22.10 6.25
C ASP A 267 0.26 21.04 7.24
N GLU A 268 0.20 19.79 6.80
CA GLU A 268 -0.24 18.64 7.60
C GLU A 268 0.70 17.46 7.41
N TYR A 269 0.92 16.68 8.47
CA TYR A 269 1.71 15.47 8.45
C TYR A 269 1.06 14.37 9.30
N HIS A 270 0.88 13.17 8.71
CA HIS A 270 0.21 12.05 9.35
C HIS A 270 1.19 10.93 9.68
N LEU A 271 1.27 10.57 10.97
CA LEU A 271 1.93 9.35 11.42
C LEU A 271 0.87 8.28 11.63
N ILE A 272 0.79 7.32 10.74
CA ILE A 272 -0.21 6.24 10.74
C ILE A 272 0.47 4.96 11.21
N LEU A 273 0.10 4.45 12.40
CA LEU A 273 0.80 3.38 13.07
C LEU A 273 -0.09 2.15 13.29
N TYR A 274 0.29 1.03 12.70
CA TYR A 274 -0.22 -0.28 13.07
C TYR A 274 0.75 -0.96 14.03
N ILE A 275 0.32 -1.21 15.27
CA ILE A 275 1.14 -1.80 16.33
C ILE A 275 0.69 -3.23 16.58
N ARG A 276 1.56 -4.20 16.27
CA ARG A 276 1.34 -5.61 16.52
C ARG A 276 1.60 -5.96 17.97
N ASP A 277 0.86 -6.94 18.48
CA ASP A 277 1.15 -7.54 19.78
C ASP A 277 2.34 -8.50 19.68
N GLY A 278 3.53 -7.98 20.00
CA GLY A 278 4.77 -8.76 20.02
C GLY A 278 4.82 -9.79 21.16
N LYS A 279 4.02 -9.61 22.23
CA LYS A 279 3.96 -10.57 23.36
C LYS A 279 3.33 -11.88 22.92
N VAL A 280 2.19 -11.81 22.19
CA VAL A 280 1.54 -12.99 21.63
C VAL A 280 2.48 -13.76 20.72
N PHE A 281 3.27 -13.06 19.92
CA PHE A 281 4.30 -13.69 19.11
C PHE A 281 5.37 -14.39 19.95
N MET A 282 5.91 -13.72 20.98
CA MET A 282 6.92 -14.32 21.86
C MET A 282 6.37 -15.50 22.65
N GLU A 283 5.14 -15.44 23.14
CA GLU A 283 4.46 -16.55 23.80
C GLU A 283 4.29 -17.76 22.87
N THR A 284 3.91 -17.50 21.61
CA THR A 284 3.79 -18.53 20.59
C THR A 284 5.14 -19.21 20.30
N MET A 285 6.22 -18.43 20.23
CA MET A 285 7.58 -18.95 20.05
C MET A 285 8.08 -19.80 21.25
N GLN A 286 7.57 -19.55 22.44
CA GLN A 286 7.88 -20.32 23.67
C GLN A 286 6.92 -21.48 23.87
N SER A 287 5.89 -21.64 23.04
CA SER A 287 4.91 -22.71 23.15
C SER A 287 5.55 -24.09 22.99
N LYS A 288 5.03 -25.07 23.74
CA LYS A 288 5.37 -26.48 23.54
C LYS A 288 4.52 -27.16 22.45
N ASP A 289 3.53 -26.46 21.92
CA ASP A 289 2.70 -26.95 20.82
C ASP A 289 3.49 -26.88 19.50
N ALA A 290 3.75 -28.06 18.90
CA ALA A 290 4.53 -28.15 17.68
C ALA A 290 3.86 -27.47 16.46
N GLY A 291 2.51 -27.40 16.43
CA GLY A 291 1.75 -26.73 15.38
C GLY A 291 1.90 -25.21 15.48
N LEU A 292 1.75 -24.67 16.70
CA LEU A 292 1.96 -23.25 16.97
C LEU A 292 3.40 -22.84 16.74
N LEU A 293 4.38 -23.64 17.18
CA LEU A 293 5.80 -23.40 16.92
C LEU A 293 6.12 -23.40 15.43
N LYS A 294 5.55 -24.32 14.65
CA LYS A 294 5.73 -24.35 13.19
C LYS A 294 5.16 -23.09 12.55
N LYS A 295 3.96 -22.65 12.97
CA LYS A 295 3.34 -21.41 12.50
C LYS A 295 4.21 -20.19 12.85
N ALA A 296 4.63 -20.07 14.11
CA ALA A 296 5.49 -18.98 14.57
C ALA A 296 6.85 -18.97 13.84
N LYS A 297 7.45 -20.15 13.62
CA LYS A 297 8.71 -20.27 12.87
C LYS A 297 8.53 -19.87 11.42
N THR A 298 7.41 -20.23 10.79
CA THR A 298 7.09 -19.76 9.43
C THR A 298 6.96 -18.24 9.39
N VAL A 299 6.31 -17.65 10.39
CA VAL A 299 6.23 -16.19 10.57
C VAL A 299 7.62 -15.58 10.77
N TRP A 300 8.47 -16.20 11.59
CA TRP A 300 9.86 -15.74 11.84
C TRP A 300 10.75 -15.87 10.62
N ASP A 301 10.70 -17.00 9.92
CA ASP A 301 11.48 -17.24 8.70
C ASP A 301 11.03 -16.31 7.56
N ASN A 302 9.75 -15.91 7.54
CA ASN A 302 9.22 -14.85 6.70
C ASN A 302 9.43 -13.49 7.37
N ARG A 303 10.60 -12.91 7.18
CA ARG A 303 10.96 -11.58 7.71
C ARG A 303 9.95 -10.48 7.35
N SER A 304 9.16 -10.66 6.30
CA SER A 304 8.06 -9.78 5.92
C SER A 304 6.94 -9.71 6.97
N LEU A 305 6.66 -10.80 7.69
CA LEU A 305 5.66 -10.82 8.77
C LEU A 305 6.18 -10.23 10.09
N LEU A 306 7.50 -10.30 10.29
CA LEU A 306 8.18 -9.66 11.42
C LEU A 306 8.63 -8.25 11.09
N GLY A 307 8.53 -7.85 9.82
CA GLY A 307 9.00 -6.57 9.33
C GLY A 307 8.40 -5.42 10.15
N ALA A 308 9.09 -5.09 11.25
CA ALA A 308 8.96 -3.79 11.84
C ALA A 308 9.63 -2.81 10.88
N GLY A 309 8.92 -1.78 10.47
CA GLY A 309 9.44 -0.78 9.56
C GLY A 309 8.44 0.32 9.31
N ALA A 310 8.86 1.26 8.51
CA ALA A 310 8.02 2.34 8.04
C ALA A 310 8.18 2.52 6.54
N LEU A 311 7.27 3.25 5.96
CA LEU A 311 7.34 3.71 4.58
C LEU A 311 6.99 5.19 4.57
N GLU A 312 7.92 5.98 4.03
CA GLU A 312 7.80 7.41 3.85
C GLU A 312 6.85 7.76 2.71
N HIS A 313 6.19 8.90 2.86
CA HIS A 313 5.28 9.53 1.89
C HIS A 313 5.42 11.05 1.98
N GLY A 314 4.96 11.79 0.97
CA GLY A 314 5.13 13.24 0.90
C GLY A 314 4.51 14.02 2.06
N SER A 315 3.40 13.57 2.63
CA SER A 315 2.71 14.22 3.77
C SER A 315 2.28 13.23 4.86
N SER A 316 2.80 12.01 4.82
CA SER A 316 2.54 10.99 5.84
C SER A 316 3.68 9.99 5.93
N SER A 317 3.62 9.13 6.92
CA SER A 317 4.41 7.92 7.01
C SER A 317 3.57 6.79 7.61
N PHE A 318 3.73 5.60 7.06
CA PHE A 318 3.00 4.42 7.53
C PHE A 318 3.94 3.46 8.24
N TYR A 319 3.56 3.05 9.44
CA TYR A 319 4.37 2.22 10.32
C TYR A 319 3.70 0.90 10.61
N VAL A 320 4.46 -0.18 10.54
CA VAL A 320 4.10 -1.48 11.11
C VAL A 320 5.16 -1.86 12.12
N LEU A 321 4.81 -1.85 13.40
CA LEU A 321 5.74 -2.06 14.50
C LEU A 321 5.23 -3.16 15.43
N SER A 322 6.10 -3.76 16.21
CA SER A 322 5.72 -4.79 17.20
C SER A 322 6.05 -4.32 18.60
N ASP A 323 5.05 -4.27 19.48
CA ASP A 323 5.22 -3.99 20.90
C ASP A 323 5.47 -5.29 21.66
N PHE A 324 6.67 -5.43 22.22
CA PHE A 324 7.07 -6.55 23.08
C PHE A 324 6.84 -6.25 24.57
N GLY A 325 6.28 -5.08 24.89
CA GLY A 325 6.01 -4.64 26.26
C GLY A 325 7.24 -4.20 27.04
N ASP A 326 8.28 -3.83 26.35
CA ASP A 326 9.52 -3.30 26.92
C ASP A 326 9.69 -1.80 26.71
N THR A 327 10.62 -1.18 27.45
CA THR A 327 10.89 0.26 27.39
C THR A 327 11.62 0.69 26.11
N THR A 328 12.03 -0.25 25.26
CA THR A 328 12.77 0.06 24.03
C THR A 328 11.82 0.45 22.90
N PHE A 329 10.52 0.06 23.00
CA PHE A 329 9.51 0.27 21.98
C PHE A 329 9.33 1.76 21.65
N THR A 330 9.11 2.60 22.66
CA THR A 330 8.93 4.06 22.44
C THR A 330 10.18 4.72 21.87
N SER A 331 11.36 4.30 22.32
CA SER A 331 12.65 4.78 21.76
C SER A 331 12.82 4.38 20.30
N MET A 332 12.37 3.19 19.91
CA MET A 332 12.38 2.73 18.53
C MET A 332 11.43 3.56 17.67
N ILE A 333 10.18 3.75 18.12
CA ILE A 333 9.19 4.58 17.43
C ILE A 333 9.75 5.98 17.20
N LYS A 334 10.26 6.62 18.25
CA LYS A 334 10.83 7.97 18.15
C LYS A 334 11.90 8.06 17.06
N ARG A 335 12.84 7.12 17.03
CA ARG A 335 13.92 7.13 16.05
C ARG A 335 13.41 6.94 14.62
N VAL A 336 12.49 5.99 14.41
CA VAL A 336 11.94 5.70 13.08
C VAL A 336 11.03 6.86 12.64
N ALA A 337 10.14 7.36 13.52
CA ALA A 337 9.23 8.45 13.17
C ALA A 337 9.98 9.74 12.77
N LEU A 338 11.07 10.07 13.46
CA LEU A 338 11.89 11.23 13.10
C LEU A 338 12.67 11.01 11.81
N HIS A 339 13.07 9.77 11.50
CA HIS A 339 13.69 9.42 10.23
C HIS A 339 12.71 9.63 9.07
N GLU A 340 11.51 9.05 9.15
CA GLU A 340 10.49 9.19 8.11
C GLU A 340 10.02 10.66 7.97
N PHE A 341 9.91 11.40 9.07
CA PHE A 341 9.55 12.81 9.02
C PHE A 341 10.58 13.66 8.24
N MET A 342 11.85 13.30 8.28
CA MET A 342 12.88 14.02 7.51
C MET A 342 12.72 13.89 6.00
N HIS A 343 12.00 12.87 5.52
CA HIS A 343 11.73 12.69 4.09
C HIS A 343 10.83 13.79 3.50
N ILE A 344 10.13 14.59 4.31
CA ILE A 344 9.41 15.77 3.80
C ILE A 344 10.33 16.78 3.09
N PHE A 345 11.62 16.78 3.41
CA PHE A 345 12.64 17.63 2.77
C PHE A 345 13.30 16.95 1.56
N THR A 346 13.26 15.62 1.53
CA THR A 346 13.89 14.79 0.48
C THR A 346 12.92 13.71 0.03
N PRO A 347 11.77 14.06 -0.58
CA PRO A 347 10.80 13.09 -1.03
C PRO A 347 11.41 12.16 -2.09
N LEU A 348 10.97 10.89 -2.10
CA LEU A 348 11.40 9.87 -3.07
C LEU A 348 10.74 10.06 -4.44
#